data_188daf812cc846315a3ed9d851ce2196
#
_entry.id   188daf812cc846315a3ed9d851ce2196
#
_cell.length_a   1.000
_cell.length_b   1.000
_cell.length_c   1.000
_cell.angle_alpha   90.00
_cell.angle_beta   90.00
_cell.angle_gamma   90.00
#
_symmetry.space_group_name_H-M   'P 1'
#
loop_
_entity.id
_entity.type
_entity.pdbx_description
1 polymer ?
#
loop_
_entity_poly.entity_id
_entity_poly.type
_entity_poly.pdbx_seq_one_letter_code
_entity_poly.pdbx_strand_id
1 'polypeptide(L)'
;MQYRCLVLDHDDTVVNSTAVIHFPSFLAYLEQVRPGLHYTLDDYFRKNFDPGVIALFTGELGFSEEELEGEYRFWQEYVRTRIPKAYPGMKEILWRFREQGGVIAVVSHSVSHYILRDYRENGLPEPDAVYGWELPPEQRKPEPWPLEQIMARFSLRPDELLMLDDLKPGFDMCERCGVDFAAAGWANDIPEIERFMRRYGKYYFKAVADFGAFMEDTYEKR
;
A
#
# COMPACT_ATOMS: atom_id res chain seq x y z
N MET A 1 23.01 1.99 -9.24
CA MET A 1 21.69 1.59 -8.71
C MET A 1 20.67 1.69 -9.84
N GLN A 2 19.96 0.62 -10.12
CA GLN A 2 18.99 0.55 -11.22
C GLN A 2 17.79 1.49 -10.96
N TYR A 3 17.21 1.40 -9.76
CA TYR A 3 16.09 2.27 -9.35
C TYR A 3 16.59 3.35 -8.40
N ARG A 4 16.24 4.60 -8.68
CA ARG A 4 16.61 5.77 -7.88
C ARG A 4 15.51 6.18 -6.89
N CYS A 5 14.29 5.69 -7.11
CA CYS A 5 13.15 5.92 -6.24
C CYS A 5 12.41 4.61 -5.96
N LEU A 6 12.19 4.30 -4.69
CA LEU A 6 11.19 3.33 -4.26
C LEU A 6 9.89 4.08 -3.96
N VAL A 7 8.83 3.71 -4.66
CA VAL A 7 7.47 4.15 -4.35
C VAL A 7 6.79 2.99 -3.63
N LEU A 8 6.39 3.22 -2.39
CA LEU A 8 5.89 2.17 -1.51
C LEU A 8 4.40 2.39 -1.24
N ASP A 9 3.59 1.36 -1.35
CA ASP A 9 2.37 1.34 -0.57
C ASP A 9 2.71 1.18 0.92
N HIS A 10 1.75 1.44 1.81
CA HIS A 10 1.96 1.39 3.25
C HIS A 10 1.39 0.12 3.87
N ASP A 11 0.07 -0.04 3.77
CA ASP A 11 -0.66 -1.12 4.42
C ASP A 11 -0.37 -2.46 3.73
N ASP A 12 0.00 -3.48 4.51
CA ASP A 12 0.33 -4.83 4.02
C ASP A 12 1.52 -4.92 3.05
N THR A 13 2.13 -3.79 2.75
CA THR A 13 3.39 -3.68 1.99
C THR A 13 4.56 -3.39 2.92
N VAL A 14 4.55 -2.26 3.63
CA VAL A 14 5.59 -1.88 4.59
C VAL A 14 5.25 -2.35 6.00
N VAL A 15 3.99 -2.24 6.40
CA VAL A 15 3.49 -2.62 7.73
C VAL A 15 2.37 -3.67 7.62
N ASN A 16 2.30 -4.57 8.58
CA ASN A 16 1.20 -5.53 8.71
C ASN A 16 0.01 -4.84 9.41
N SER A 17 -0.96 -4.37 8.66
CA SER A 17 -2.06 -3.56 9.17
C SER A 17 -3.44 -4.17 8.96
N THR A 18 -3.75 -4.73 7.79
CA THR A 18 -5.11 -5.19 7.48
C THR A 18 -5.57 -6.28 8.45
N ALA A 19 -4.79 -7.32 8.67
CA ALA A 19 -5.18 -8.43 9.53
C ALA A 19 -5.41 -8.02 10.99
N VAL A 20 -4.67 -7.00 11.48
CA VAL A 20 -4.64 -6.64 12.92
C VAL A 20 -5.34 -5.32 13.24
N ILE A 21 -5.63 -4.49 12.25
CA ILE A 21 -6.24 -3.16 12.45
C ILE A 21 -7.44 -2.96 11.52
N HIS A 22 -7.25 -2.97 10.18
CA HIS A 22 -8.30 -2.55 9.26
C HIS A 22 -9.46 -3.54 9.21
N PHE A 23 -9.19 -4.83 9.10
CA PHE A 23 -10.24 -5.85 9.11
C PHE A 23 -11.00 -5.92 10.45
N PRO A 24 -10.35 -5.91 11.63
CA PRO A 24 -11.06 -5.79 12.90
C PRO A 24 -11.89 -4.50 13.03
N SER A 25 -11.40 -3.36 12.51
CA SER A 25 -12.17 -2.10 12.47
C SER A 25 -13.42 -2.25 11.59
N PHE A 26 -13.24 -2.78 10.39
CA PHE A 26 -14.33 -3.06 9.46
C PHE A 26 -15.41 -3.94 10.09
N LEU A 27 -15.04 -5.07 10.70
CA LEU A 27 -16.01 -5.96 11.36
C LEU A 27 -16.74 -5.29 12.51
N ALA A 28 -16.03 -4.47 13.31
CA ALA A 28 -16.63 -3.77 14.44
C ALA A 28 -17.64 -2.69 13.99
N TYR A 29 -17.38 -2.01 12.88
CA TYR A 29 -18.36 -1.08 12.30
C TYR A 29 -19.50 -1.82 11.61
N LEU A 30 -19.21 -2.86 10.84
CA LEU A 30 -20.21 -3.67 10.14
C LEU A 30 -21.27 -4.24 11.09
N GLU A 31 -20.85 -4.74 12.25
CA GLU A 31 -21.80 -5.24 13.27
C GLU A 31 -22.78 -4.16 13.77
N GLN A 32 -22.38 -2.89 13.75
CA GLN A 32 -23.28 -1.77 14.13
C GLN A 32 -24.33 -1.45 13.06
N VAL A 33 -23.94 -1.50 11.78
CA VAL A 33 -24.79 -1.03 10.67
C VAL A 33 -25.46 -2.18 9.89
N ARG A 34 -24.90 -3.37 9.94
CA ARG A 34 -25.39 -4.60 9.26
C ARG A 34 -25.16 -5.83 10.16
N PRO A 35 -25.80 -5.90 11.33
CA PRO A 35 -25.60 -7.00 12.28
C PRO A 35 -25.88 -8.36 11.63
N GLY A 36 -25.03 -9.32 11.92
CA GLY A 36 -25.14 -10.69 11.40
C GLY A 36 -24.54 -10.91 10.01
N LEU A 37 -23.98 -9.89 9.35
CA LEU A 37 -23.14 -10.10 8.16
C LEU A 37 -21.75 -10.57 8.59
N HIS A 38 -21.25 -11.59 7.89
CA HIS A 38 -19.95 -12.18 8.17
C HIS A 38 -19.03 -12.08 6.95
N TYR A 39 -17.81 -11.63 7.20
CA TYR A 39 -16.70 -11.63 6.24
C TYR A 39 -15.52 -12.35 6.86
N THR A 40 -14.79 -13.11 6.06
CA THR A 40 -13.47 -13.61 6.43
C THR A 40 -12.40 -12.57 6.06
N LEU A 41 -11.22 -12.71 6.64
CA LEU A 41 -10.06 -11.87 6.26
C LEU A 41 -9.73 -12.04 4.77
N ASP A 42 -9.83 -13.26 4.25
CA ASP A 42 -9.61 -13.56 2.83
C ASP A 42 -10.64 -12.87 1.92
N ASP A 43 -11.93 -12.82 2.33
CA ASP A 43 -12.95 -12.09 1.59
C ASP A 43 -12.63 -10.59 1.56
N TYR A 44 -12.19 -10.04 2.70
CA TYR A 44 -11.82 -8.64 2.80
C TYR A 44 -10.61 -8.31 1.91
N PHE A 45 -9.57 -9.15 1.89
CA PHE A 45 -8.43 -8.99 0.96
C PHE A 45 -8.87 -9.04 -0.50
N ARG A 46 -9.71 -10.01 -0.89
CA ARG A 46 -10.24 -10.10 -2.26
C ARG A 46 -10.97 -8.83 -2.67
N LYS A 47 -11.84 -8.32 -1.78
CA LYS A 47 -12.62 -7.10 -2.06
C LYS A 47 -11.77 -5.84 -2.13
N ASN A 48 -10.73 -5.73 -1.30
CA ASN A 48 -9.78 -4.62 -1.39
C ASN A 48 -8.93 -4.70 -2.64
N PHE A 49 -8.57 -5.91 -3.08
CA PHE A 49 -7.80 -6.12 -4.31
C PHE A 49 -8.57 -5.70 -5.56
N ASP A 50 -9.80 -6.19 -5.71
CA ASP A 50 -10.69 -5.88 -6.81
C ASP A 50 -12.15 -6.16 -6.39
N PRO A 51 -13.09 -5.22 -6.47
CA PRO A 51 -13.02 -3.89 -7.10
C PRO A 51 -12.52 -2.74 -6.19
N GLY A 52 -12.07 -3.01 -4.98
CA GLY A 52 -11.61 -2.03 -4.01
C GLY A 52 -12.60 -1.74 -2.88
N VAL A 53 -12.11 -1.23 -1.77
CA VAL A 53 -12.88 -1.04 -0.52
C VAL A 53 -14.11 -0.14 -0.70
N ILE A 54 -14.00 0.91 -1.51
CA ILE A 54 -15.14 1.81 -1.75
C ILE A 54 -16.28 1.08 -2.49
N ALA A 55 -15.94 0.24 -3.47
CA ALA A 55 -16.94 -0.56 -4.17
C ALA A 55 -17.56 -1.65 -3.27
N LEU A 56 -16.81 -2.20 -2.32
CA LEU A 56 -17.38 -3.05 -1.27
C LEU A 56 -18.42 -2.29 -0.46
N PHE A 57 -18.09 -1.09 0.02
CA PHE A 57 -18.99 -0.32 0.88
C PHE A 57 -20.23 0.19 0.13
N THR A 58 -20.04 0.81 -1.04
CA THR A 58 -21.15 1.43 -1.79
C THR A 58 -21.95 0.43 -2.60
N GLY A 59 -21.29 -0.56 -3.20
CA GLY A 59 -21.91 -1.54 -4.10
C GLY A 59 -22.49 -2.73 -3.35
N GLU A 60 -21.66 -3.52 -2.66
CA GLU A 60 -22.07 -4.77 -2.03
C GLU A 60 -22.83 -4.55 -0.72
N LEU A 61 -22.31 -3.68 0.16
CA LEU A 61 -22.93 -3.37 1.45
C LEU A 61 -24.02 -2.30 1.37
N GLY A 62 -24.09 -1.53 0.27
CA GLY A 62 -25.07 -0.49 0.07
C GLY A 62 -25.04 0.61 1.12
N PHE A 63 -23.85 1.01 1.56
CA PHE A 63 -23.72 2.10 2.54
C PHE A 63 -24.21 3.42 1.96
N SER A 64 -25.02 4.13 2.75
CA SER A 64 -25.37 5.52 2.48
C SER A 64 -24.17 6.44 2.67
N GLU A 65 -24.27 7.70 2.22
CA GLU A 65 -23.24 8.72 2.47
C GLU A 65 -22.96 8.90 3.96
N GLU A 66 -24.02 8.89 4.80
CA GLU A 66 -23.88 9.00 6.26
C GLU A 66 -23.15 7.78 6.86
N GLU A 67 -23.42 6.57 6.36
CA GLU A 67 -22.75 5.34 6.80
C GLU A 67 -21.27 5.33 6.35
N LEU A 68 -20.95 5.84 5.16
CA LEU A 68 -19.56 5.99 4.69
C LEU A 68 -18.78 6.99 5.56
N GLU A 69 -19.38 8.14 5.86
CA GLU A 69 -18.77 9.10 6.78
C GLU A 69 -18.63 8.52 8.20
N GLY A 70 -19.61 7.74 8.65
CA GLY A 70 -19.59 7.02 9.92
C GLY A 70 -18.44 6.00 9.97
N GLU A 71 -18.28 5.22 8.92
CA GLU A 71 -17.19 4.24 8.77
C GLU A 71 -15.83 4.93 8.82
N TYR A 72 -15.64 6.01 8.06
CA TYR A 72 -14.38 6.75 8.04
C TYR A 72 -14.04 7.35 9.41
N ARG A 73 -15.00 7.94 10.14
CA ARG A 73 -14.79 8.43 11.50
C ARG A 73 -14.46 7.31 12.47
N PHE A 74 -15.16 6.17 12.37
CA PHE A 74 -14.92 4.99 13.20
C PHE A 74 -13.52 4.43 12.97
N TRP A 75 -13.13 4.28 11.69
CA TRP A 75 -11.79 3.84 11.30
C TRP A 75 -10.71 4.78 11.84
N GLN A 76 -10.86 6.10 11.67
CA GLN A 76 -9.89 7.07 12.20
C GLN A 76 -9.69 6.92 13.72
N GLU A 77 -10.76 6.80 14.48
CA GLU A 77 -10.66 6.60 15.94
C GLU A 77 -10.03 5.24 16.28
N TYR A 78 -10.35 4.21 15.49
CA TYR A 78 -9.80 2.87 15.69
C TYR A 78 -8.29 2.83 15.44
N VAL A 79 -7.80 3.45 14.39
CA VAL A 79 -6.37 3.46 14.04
C VAL A 79 -5.55 4.46 14.86
N ARG A 80 -6.18 5.46 15.45
CA ARG A 80 -5.50 6.54 16.19
C ARG A 80 -4.53 6.05 17.26
N THR A 81 -4.88 4.97 17.95
CA THR A 81 -4.10 4.39 19.05
C THR A 81 -3.43 3.06 18.69
N ARG A 82 -3.57 2.60 17.46
CA ARG A 82 -3.04 1.31 17.00
C ARG A 82 -1.96 1.53 15.96
N ILE A 83 -0.76 1.08 16.28
CA ILE A 83 0.42 1.22 15.42
C ILE A 83 0.75 -0.16 14.86
N PRO A 84 0.63 -0.35 13.54
CA PRO A 84 1.00 -1.61 12.92
C PRO A 84 2.52 -1.80 12.99
N LYS A 85 2.96 -3.05 12.98
CA LYS A 85 4.38 -3.39 12.96
C LYS A 85 4.87 -3.47 11.51
N ALA A 86 6.04 -2.88 11.26
CA ALA A 86 6.73 -3.11 10.01
C ALA A 86 7.03 -4.60 9.81
N TYR A 87 6.94 -5.06 8.57
CA TYR A 87 7.35 -6.44 8.26
C TYR A 87 8.83 -6.63 8.59
N PRO A 88 9.21 -7.80 9.16
CA PRO A 88 10.60 -8.09 9.48
C PRO A 88 11.53 -7.95 8.26
N GLY A 89 12.62 -7.22 8.41
CA GLY A 89 13.58 -6.93 7.34
C GLY A 89 13.29 -5.66 6.52
N MET A 90 12.06 -5.13 6.54
CA MET A 90 11.70 -3.94 5.76
C MET A 90 12.51 -2.71 6.20
N LYS A 91 12.71 -2.54 7.50
CA LYS A 91 13.50 -1.43 8.05
C LYS A 91 14.92 -1.40 7.50
N GLU A 92 15.59 -2.53 7.51
CA GLU A 92 16.96 -2.68 7.04
C GLU A 92 17.08 -2.38 5.55
N ILE A 93 16.13 -2.89 4.75
CA ILE A 93 16.06 -2.64 3.30
C ILE A 93 15.92 -1.14 3.01
N LEU A 94 14.98 -0.46 3.68
CA LEU A 94 14.71 0.95 3.44
C LEU A 94 15.87 1.84 3.89
N TRP A 95 16.50 1.56 5.03
CA TRP A 95 17.70 2.28 5.45
C TRP A 95 18.87 2.05 4.50
N ARG A 96 19.08 0.81 4.06
CA ARG A 96 20.12 0.50 3.07
C ARG A 96 19.91 1.25 1.76
N PHE A 97 18.65 1.29 1.27
CA PHE A 97 18.32 2.05 0.06
C PHE A 97 18.57 3.55 0.24
N ARG A 98 18.22 4.11 1.39
CA ARG A 98 18.50 5.51 1.76
C ARG A 98 20.01 5.82 1.79
N GLU A 99 20.81 4.93 2.36
CA GLU A 99 22.28 5.08 2.40
C GLU A 99 22.93 5.07 1.01
N GLN A 100 22.30 4.43 0.03
CA GLN A 100 22.71 4.48 -1.37
C GLN A 100 22.26 5.75 -2.09
N GLY A 101 21.63 6.69 -1.41
CA GLY A 101 21.11 7.95 -1.98
C GLY A 101 19.74 7.78 -2.67
N GLY A 102 19.01 6.71 -2.36
CA GLY A 102 17.69 6.44 -2.90
C GLY A 102 16.60 7.36 -2.31
N VAL A 103 15.65 7.75 -3.16
CA VAL A 103 14.44 8.50 -2.79
C VAL A 103 13.37 7.51 -2.34
N ILE A 104 12.70 7.78 -1.23
CA ILE A 104 11.58 6.98 -0.72
C ILE A 104 10.32 7.83 -0.78
N ALA A 105 9.34 7.41 -1.57
CA ALA A 105 8.03 8.01 -1.63
C ALA A 105 6.97 6.99 -1.19
N VAL A 106 5.87 7.45 -0.60
CA VAL A 106 4.74 6.60 -0.20
C VAL A 106 3.49 7.05 -0.94
N VAL A 107 2.78 6.10 -1.55
CA VAL A 107 1.47 6.32 -2.19
C VAL A 107 0.50 5.28 -1.65
N SER A 108 -0.43 5.68 -0.80
CA SER A 108 -1.29 4.75 -0.06
C SER A 108 -2.73 5.23 0.03
N HIS A 109 -3.65 4.29 0.29
CA HIS A 109 -5.02 4.60 0.69
C HIS A 109 -5.16 4.92 2.20
N SER A 110 -4.07 4.89 2.96
CA SER A 110 -4.03 5.41 4.32
C SER A 110 -3.79 6.93 4.37
N VAL A 111 -4.13 7.56 5.48
CA VAL A 111 -3.96 9.02 5.70
C VAL A 111 -2.50 9.33 6.03
N SER A 112 -1.93 10.34 5.38
CA SER A 112 -0.50 10.68 5.45
C SER A 112 0.07 10.83 6.86
N HIS A 113 -0.67 11.44 7.78
CA HIS A 113 -0.17 11.63 9.15
C HIS A 113 -0.07 10.31 9.94
N TYR A 114 -0.91 9.29 9.65
CA TYR A 114 -0.76 7.95 10.21
C TYR A 114 0.43 7.22 9.60
N ILE A 115 0.63 7.32 8.29
CA ILE A 115 1.81 6.78 7.60
C ILE A 115 3.10 7.31 8.24
N LEU A 116 3.22 8.62 8.39
CA LEU A 116 4.40 9.26 9.00
C LEU A 116 4.59 8.87 10.46
N ARG A 117 3.50 8.73 11.24
CA ARG A 117 3.55 8.18 12.61
C ARG A 117 4.12 6.77 12.59
N ASP A 118 3.59 5.90 11.75
CA ASP A 118 3.94 4.48 11.71
C ASP A 118 5.40 4.28 11.27
N TYR A 119 5.86 5.09 10.31
CA TYR A 119 7.28 5.11 9.92
C TYR A 119 8.18 5.48 11.11
N ARG A 120 7.84 6.53 11.83
CA ARG A 120 8.60 6.97 13.00
C ARG A 120 8.61 5.92 14.11
N GLU A 121 7.45 5.38 14.47
CA GLU A 121 7.31 4.42 15.58
C GLU A 121 7.95 3.05 15.27
N ASN A 122 8.10 2.69 13.98
CA ASN A 122 8.85 1.52 13.55
C ASN A 122 10.34 1.81 13.28
N GLY A 123 10.79 3.07 13.40
CA GLY A 123 12.16 3.48 13.13
C GLY A 123 12.57 3.32 11.67
N LEU A 124 11.62 3.46 10.76
CA LEU A 124 11.85 3.50 9.31
C LEU A 124 12.42 4.87 8.90
N PRO A 125 13.13 4.97 7.77
CA PRO A 125 13.57 6.27 7.26
C PRO A 125 12.37 7.11 6.84
N GLU A 126 12.34 8.38 7.23
CA GLU A 126 11.26 9.30 6.85
C GLU A 126 11.15 9.41 5.33
N PRO A 127 9.93 9.26 4.75
CA PRO A 127 9.73 9.37 3.31
C PRO A 127 9.98 10.81 2.80
N ASP A 128 10.53 10.93 1.59
CA ASP A 128 10.75 12.23 0.92
C ASP A 128 9.44 12.83 0.39
N ALA A 129 8.42 11.99 0.16
CA ALA A 129 7.08 12.38 -0.25
C ALA A 129 6.05 11.36 0.23
N VAL A 130 4.86 11.83 0.59
CA VAL A 130 3.72 10.98 0.97
C VAL A 130 2.47 11.49 0.26
N TYR A 131 1.73 10.59 -0.35
CA TYR A 131 0.47 10.82 -1.05
C TYR A 131 -0.58 9.88 -0.46
N GLY A 132 -1.46 10.40 0.37
CA GLY A 132 -2.40 9.63 1.17
C GLY A 132 -3.87 9.85 0.78
N TRP A 133 -4.75 9.28 1.59
CA TRP A 133 -6.19 9.29 1.39
C TRP A 133 -6.84 10.67 1.39
N GLU A 134 -6.23 11.66 2.04
CA GLU A 134 -6.73 13.04 2.10
C GLU A 134 -6.70 13.78 0.78
N LEU A 135 -6.00 13.26 -0.23
CA LEU A 135 -6.04 13.79 -1.59
C LEU A 135 -7.42 13.57 -2.23
N PRO A 136 -7.85 14.42 -3.17
CA PRO A 136 -9.08 14.17 -3.92
C PRO A 136 -8.97 12.88 -4.76
N PRO A 137 -10.09 12.20 -5.07
CA PRO A 137 -10.09 10.90 -5.75
C PRO A 137 -9.25 10.85 -7.04
N GLU A 138 -9.27 11.91 -7.84
CA GLU A 138 -8.52 12.04 -9.09
C GLU A 138 -7.00 12.19 -8.90
N GLN A 139 -6.53 12.30 -7.65
CA GLN A 139 -5.13 12.40 -7.27
C GLN A 139 -4.65 11.22 -6.44
N ARG A 140 -5.46 10.17 -6.29
CA ARG A 140 -5.12 8.94 -5.58
C ARG A 140 -4.86 7.80 -6.54
N LYS A 141 -4.15 6.75 -6.10
CA LYS A 141 -4.12 5.50 -6.87
C LYS A 141 -5.55 4.93 -7.05
N PRO A 142 -5.93 4.45 -8.23
CA PRO A 142 -5.09 4.08 -9.37
C PRO A 142 -4.80 5.22 -10.36
N GLU A 143 -5.10 6.48 -10.04
CA GLU A 143 -4.82 7.59 -10.95
C GLU A 143 -3.31 7.87 -11.04
N PRO A 144 -2.78 8.30 -12.20
CA PRO A 144 -1.34 8.44 -12.44
C PRO A 144 -0.71 9.61 -11.67
N TRP A 145 -1.52 10.54 -11.19
CA TRP A 145 -1.07 11.80 -10.60
C TRP A 145 0.03 11.67 -9.53
N PRO A 146 -0.02 10.74 -8.54
CA PRO A 146 1.04 10.64 -7.53
C PRO A 146 2.40 10.30 -8.15
N LEU A 147 2.46 9.37 -9.10
CA LEU A 147 3.70 9.00 -9.78
C LEU A 147 4.23 10.15 -10.64
N GLU A 148 3.35 10.89 -11.33
CA GLU A 148 3.72 12.08 -12.10
C GLU A 148 4.34 13.15 -11.18
N GLN A 149 3.76 13.39 -10.00
CA GLN A 149 4.32 14.34 -9.02
C GLN A 149 5.69 13.89 -8.50
N ILE A 150 5.87 12.60 -8.22
CA ILE A 150 7.16 12.04 -7.80
C ILE A 150 8.21 12.24 -8.89
N MET A 151 7.90 11.86 -10.12
CA MET A 151 8.81 12.04 -11.26
C MET A 151 9.20 13.52 -11.47
N ALA A 152 8.22 14.42 -11.42
CA ALA A 152 8.46 15.85 -11.57
C ALA A 152 9.32 16.42 -10.42
N ARG A 153 8.96 16.10 -9.17
CA ARG A 153 9.63 16.62 -7.97
C ARG A 153 11.09 16.22 -7.88
N PHE A 154 11.40 14.97 -8.23
CA PHE A 154 12.76 14.44 -8.10
C PHE A 154 13.52 14.35 -9.42
N SER A 155 12.92 14.87 -10.52
CA SER A 155 13.51 14.85 -11.88
C SER A 155 13.91 13.42 -12.30
N LEU A 156 12.95 12.48 -12.18
CA LEU A 156 13.12 11.06 -12.47
C LEU A 156 12.29 10.64 -13.69
N ARG A 157 12.81 9.66 -14.42
CA ARG A 157 12.08 8.97 -15.49
C ARG A 157 11.32 7.76 -14.93
N PRO A 158 10.29 7.26 -15.62
CA PRO A 158 9.54 6.07 -15.18
C PRO A 158 10.43 4.84 -14.88
N ASP A 159 11.46 4.61 -15.70
CA ASP A 159 12.40 3.49 -15.56
C ASP A 159 13.36 3.61 -14.36
N GLU A 160 13.37 4.74 -13.68
CA GLU A 160 14.13 4.99 -12.46
C GLU A 160 13.31 4.78 -11.17
N LEU A 161 12.00 4.49 -11.31
CA LEU A 161 11.09 4.20 -10.20
C LEU A 161 10.79 2.69 -10.13
N LEU A 162 10.65 2.19 -8.91
CA LEU A 162 10.05 0.88 -8.62
C LEU A 162 8.92 1.07 -7.62
N MET A 163 7.69 0.75 -8.02
CA MET A 163 6.54 0.67 -7.11
C MET A 163 6.48 -0.70 -6.47
N LEU A 164 6.34 -0.74 -5.14
CA LEU A 164 6.07 -1.94 -4.36
C LEU A 164 4.70 -1.82 -3.71
N ASP A 165 3.77 -2.72 -4.04
CA ASP A 165 2.39 -2.68 -3.57
C ASP A 165 1.80 -4.11 -3.56
N ASP A 166 0.85 -4.40 -2.67
CA ASP A 166 0.14 -5.68 -2.58
C ASP A 166 -1.20 -5.68 -3.31
N LEU A 167 -1.67 -4.50 -3.78
CA LEU A 167 -2.98 -4.32 -4.38
C LEU A 167 -2.94 -3.92 -5.87
N LYS A 168 -4.03 -4.30 -6.58
CA LYS A 168 -4.24 -3.97 -7.99
C LYS A 168 -4.22 -2.46 -8.31
N PRO A 169 -4.78 -1.55 -7.49
CA PRO A 169 -4.70 -0.11 -7.78
C PRO A 169 -3.29 0.44 -7.97
N GLY A 170 -2.30 -0.06 -7.24
CA GLY A 170 -0.89 0.31 -7.44
C GLY A 170 -0.35 -0.19 -8.77
N PHE A 171 -0.70 -1.42 -9.17
CA PHE A 171 -0.37 -1.97 -10.49
C PHE A 171 -0.99 -1.12 -11.61
N ASP A 172 -2.30 -0.83 -11.54
CA ASP A 172 -3.02 -0.05 -12.56
C ASP A 172 -2.42 1.36 -12.72
N MET A 173 -1.99 1.99 -11.63
CA MET A 173 -1.29 3.28 -11.64
C MET A 173 0.06 3.18 -12.36
N CYS A 174 0.84 2.16 -12.07
CA CYS A 174 2.15 1.93 -12.69
C CYS A 174 2.03 1.67 -14.20
N GLU A 175 1.07 0.86 -14.61
CA GLU A 175 0.82 0.56 -16.04
C GLU A 175 0.55 1.84 -16.85
N ARG A 176 -0.23 2.77 -16.29
CA ARG A 176 -0.53 4.07 -16.93
C ARG A 176 0.69 4.99 -17.05
N CYS A 177 1.65 4.86 -16.13
CA CYS A 177 2.85 5.71 -16.08
C CYS A 177 4.10 5.07 -16.71
N GLY A 178 4.05 3.79 -17.07
CA GLY A 178 5.22 3.04 -17.52
C GLY A 178 6.27 2.82 -16.42
N VAL A 179 5.84 2.81 -15.15
CA VAL A 179 6.70 2.56 -13.99
C VAL A 179 6.73 1.06 -13.69
N ASP A 180 7.89 0.56 -13.31
CA ASP A 180 8.05 -0.84 -12.93
C ASP A 180 7.29 -1.16 -11.65
N PHE A 181 6.49 -2.24 -11.70
CA PHE A 181 5.70 -2.72 -10.58
C PHE A 181 6.28 -4.01 -9.98
N ALA A 182 6.45 -4.00 -8.66
CA ALA A 182 6.83 -5.15 -7.86
C ALA A 182 5.69 -5.49 -6.89
N ALA A 183 5.21 -6.72 -6.94
CA ALA A 183 4.14 -7.17 -6.07
C ALA A 183 4.67 -7.67 -4.72
N ALA A 184 4.13 -7.13 -3.64
CA ALA A 184 4.36 -7.55 -2.26
C ALA A 184 3.43 -8.73 -1.91
N GLY A 185 3.91 -9.96 -2.07
CA GLY A 185 3.10 -11.18 -1.92
C GLY A 185 3.17 -11.83 -0.53
N TRP A 186 3.50 -11.08 0.51
CA TRP A 186 3.66 -11.61 1.88
C TRP A 186 2.50 -11.35 2.82
N ALA A 187 1.53 -10.52 2.44
CA ALA A 187 0.40 -10.17 3.30
C ALA A 187 -0.69 -11.24 3.34
N ASN A 188 -0.86 -12.00 2.26
CA ASN A 188 -1.88 -13.04 2.12
C ASN A 188 -1.41 -14.19 1.24
N ASP A 189 -2.16 -15.33 1.29
CA ASP A 189 -1.92 -16.54 0.52
C ASP A 189 -3.08 -16.84 -0.44
N ILE A 190 -3.71 -15.79 -1.00
CA ILE A 190 -4.89 -15.93 -1.86
C ILE A 190 -4.45 -16.26 -3.30
N PRO A 191 -4.79 -17.47 -3.81
CA PRO A 191 -4.23 -17.95 -5.08
C PRO A 191 -4.57 -17.11 -6.31
N GLU A 192 -5.76 -16.48 -6.35
CA GLU A 192 -6.18 -15.62 -7.45
C GLU A 192 -5.41 -14.29 -7.47
N ILE A 193 -5.12 -13.70 -6.29
CA ILE A 193 -4.30 -12.49 -6.14
C ILE A 193 -2.86 -12.81 -6.58
N GLU A 194 -2.27 -13.87 -6.03
CA GLU A 194 -0.93 -14.31 -6.41
C GLU A 194 -0.81 -14.54 -7.91
N ARG A 195 -1.80 -15.21 -8.52
CA ARG A 195 -1.82 -15.49 -9.95
C ARG A 195 -1.85 -14.22 -10.80
N PHE A 196 -2.66 -13.24 -10.39
CA PHE A 196 -2.71 -11.93 -11.05
C PHE A 196 -1.35 -11.23 -10.94
N MET A 197 -0.83 -11.10 -9.73
CA MET A 197 0.41 -10.38 -9.45
C MET A 197 1.62 -11.00 -10.17
N ARG A 198 1.73 -12.32 -10.21
CA ARG A 198 2.79 -13.03 -10.96
C ARG A 198 2.67 -12.88 -12.47
N ARG A 199 1.45 -12.75 -12.98
CA ARG A 199 1.21 -12.64 -14.42
C ARG A 199 1.48 -11.25 -14.95
N TYR A 200 1.11 -10.22 -14.21
CA TYR A 200 1.10 -8.85 -14.69
C TYR A 200 2.17 -7.97 -14.05
N GLY A 201 2.55 -8.23 -12.80
CA GLY A 201 3.68 -7.53 -12.17
C GLY A 201 5.00 -7.87 -12.84
N LYS A 202 5.89 -6.90 -12.96
CA LYS A 202 7.25 -7.14 -13.45
C LYS A 202 8.05 -8.04 -12.49
N TYR A 203 7.81 -7.87 -11.20
CA TYR A 203 8.39 -8.67 -10.12
C TYR A 203 7.29 -9.12 -9.15
N TYR A 204 7.52 -10.27 -8.52
CA TYR A 204 6.68 -10.78 -7.42
C TYR A 204 7.58 -11.34 -6.34
N PHE A 205 7.42 -10.86 -5.13
CA PHE A 205 8.19 -11.30 -3.97
C PHE A 205 7.25 -11.97 -2.94
N LYS A 206 7.48 -13.24 -2.66
CA LYS A 206 6.66 -13.98 -1.67
C LYS A 206 7.02 -13.60 -0.23
N ALA A 207 8.25 -13.13 0.00
CA ALA A 207 8.72 -12.69 1.30
C ALA A 207 9.51 -11.39 1.19
N VAL A 208 9.53 -10.59 2.26
CA VAL A 208 10.35 -9.38 2.36
C VAL A 208 11.84 -9.67 2.12
N ALA A 209 12.32 -10.85 2.56
CA ALA A 209 13.71 -11.27 2.32
C ALA A 209 14.03 -11.41 0.83
N ASP A 210 13.09 -11.88 0.00
CA ASP A 210 13.28 -11.99 -1.44
C ASP A 210 13.41 -10.61 -2.09
N PHE A 211 12.57 -9.65 -1.64
CA PHE A 211 12.68 -8.25 -2.05
C PHE A 211 14.02 -7.64 -1.62
N GLY A 212 14.46 -7.92 -0.39
CA GLY A 212 15.77 -7.45 0.10
C GLY A 212 16.93 -7.96 -0.75
N ALA A 213 16.95 -9.25 -1.08
CA ALA A 213 17.98 -9.85 -1.95
C ALA A 213 17.96 -9.21 -3.35
N PHE A 214 16.76 -9.01 -3.93
CA PHE A 214 16.62 -8.32 -5.21
C PHE A 214 17.18 -6.89 -5.14
N MET A 215 16.92 -6.15 -4.06
CA MET A 215 17.44 -4.79 -3.92
C MET A 215 18.95 -4.73 -3.86
N GLU A 216 19.62 -5.66 -3.15
CA GLU A 216 21.09 -5.74 -3.13
C GLU A 216 21.66 -5.95 -4.55
N ASP A 217 21.05 -6.83 -5.35
CA ASP A 217 21.47 -7.05 -6.76
C ASP A 217 21.32 -5.77 -7.61
N THR A 218 20.39 -4.88 -7.29
CA THR A 218 20.19 -3.60 -8.02
C THR A 218 21.29 -2.58 -7.73
N TYR A 219 21.95 -2.67 -6.58
CA TYR A 219 23.03 -1.74 -6.20
C TYR A 219 24.33 -2.06 -6.96
N GLU A 220 24.56 -3.32 -7.30
CA GLU A 220 25.78 -3.78 -8.00
C GLU A 220 25.75 -3.51 -9.50
N LYS A 221 24.57 -3.37 -10.09
CA LYS A 221 24.39 -3.07 -11.52
C LYS A 221 24.61 -1.58 -11.78
N ARG A 222 25.86 -1.22 -12.07
CA ARG A 222 26.27 0.13 -12.55
C ARG A 222 26.45 0.14 -14.05
#